data_817c01bfe667be37daf2ee32611a0f53
#
_entry.id   817c01bfe667be37daf2ee32611a0f53
#
_cell.length_a   1.000
_cell.length_b   1.000
_cell.length_c   1.000
_cell.angle_alpha   90.00
_cell.angle_beta   90.00
_cell.angle_gamma   90.00
#
_symmetry.space_group_name_H-M   'P 1'
#
loop_
_entity.id
_entity.type
_entity.pdbx_description
1 polymer ?
#
loop_
_entity_poly.entity_id
_entity_poly.type
_entity_poly.pdbx_seq_one_letter_code
_entity_poly.pdbx_strand_id
1 'polypeptide(L)'
;MSRTIFDTPVVNSLIKAFSVGFLKLTGWKIEGSLPPDGTRSVLIAAPHTSNWDLPYTLMVAFSLNLNIRWMGKASIFRFPFGGVMRWLGGIPVDRSKSNNLVSASADSLRNAPQPFQLVVPPEGTRSKTRYWKTGFYYIALEAKAPIVMAYMDYSRKLSGLGPIFHPTGDVEKDMADIKAFYAPFKGKNAQNFEA
;
A
#
# COMPACT_ATOMS: atom_id res chain seq x y z
N MET A 1 9.65 1.98 -16.84
CA MET A 1 9.24 1.01 -15.79
C MET A 1 8.89 -0.31 -16.45
N SER A 2 9.17 -1.44 -15.80
CA SER A 2 8.78 -2.77 -16.30
C SER A 2 7.26 -2.94 -16.26
N ARG A 3 6.71 -3.66 -17.24
CA ARG A 3 5.30 -4.03 -17.33
C ARG A 3 4.92 -4.89 -16.14
N THR A 4 3.78 -4.60 -15.52
CA THR A 4 3.26 -5.37 -14.38
C THR A 4 1.94 -6.04 -14.70
N ILE A 5 1.42 -6.81 -13.75
CA ILE A 5 0.11 -7.47 -13.84
C ILE A 5 -1.02 -6.45 -14.09
N PHE A 6 -0.90 -5.24 -13.54
CA PHE A 6 -1.87 -4.16 -13.72
C PHE A 6 -1.89 -3.59 -15.14
N ASP A 7 -0.78 -3.74 -15.88
CA ASP A 7 -0.59 -3.23 -17.24
C ASP A 7 -0.88 -4.31 -18.31
N THR A 8 -1.40 -5.49 -17.91
CA THR A 8 -1.65 -6.62 -18.82
C THR A 8 -3.17 -6.81 -18.98
N PRO A 9 -3.81 -6.27 -20.04
CA PRO A 9 -5.27 -6.07 -20.10
C PRO A 9 -6.12 -7.32 -19.83
N VAL A 10 -5.86 -8.43 -20.55
CA VAL A 10 -6.64 -9.66 -20.38
C VAL A 10 -6.44 -10.26 -18.99
N VAL A 11 -5.18 -10.34 -18.53
CA VAL A 11 -4.82 -10.88 -17.22
C VAL A 11 -5.43 -10.02 -16.11
N ASN A 12 -5.35 -8.70 -16.24
CA ASN A 12 -5.95 -7.76 -15.30
C ASN A 12 -7.46 -8.01 -15.15
N SER A 13 -8.18 -8.12 -16.27
CA SER A 13 -9.63 -8.34 -16.26
C SER A 13 -10.03 -9.67 -15.60
N LEU A 14 -9.30 -10.75 -15.90
CA LEU A 14 -9.55 -12.06 -15.29
C LEU A 14 -9.28 -12.06 -13.78
N ILE A 15 -8.14 -11.47 -13.37
CA ILE A 15 -7.78 -11.40 -11.95
C ILE A 15 -8.73 -10.47 -11.20
N LYS A 16 -9.17 -9.37 -11.81
CA LYS A 16 -10.22 -8.51 -11.22
C LYS A 16 -11.50 -9.30 -10.98
N ALA A 17 -12.01 -10.02 -11.99
CA ALA A 17 -13.23 -10.82 -11.86
C ALA A 17 -13.07 -11.87 -10.74
N PHE A 18 -11.94 -12.59 -10.71
CA PHE A 18 -11.60 -13.52 -9.64
C PHE A 18 -11.57 -12.83 -8.27
N SER A 19 -10.88 -11.69 -8.15
CA SER A 19 -10.71 -10.95 -6.89
C SER A 19 -12.05 -10.50 -6.33
N VAL A 20 -12.89 -9.89 -7.17
CA VAL A 20 -14.25 -9.46 -6.78
C VAL A 20 -15.09 -10.66 -6.31
N GLY A 21 -15.09 -11.75 -7.08
CA GLY A 21 -15.81 -12.97 -6.73
C GLY A 21 -15.34 -13.59 -5.42
N PHE A 22 -14.01 -13.74 -5.25
CA PHE A 22 -13.41 -14.31 -4.05
C PHE A 22 -13.69 -13.45 -2.81
N LEU A 23 -13.47 -12.13 -2.88
CA LEU A 23 -13.73 -11.22 -1.76
C LEU A 23 -15.20 -11.26 -1.35
N LYS A 24 -16.13 -11.26 -2.32
CA LYS A 24 -17.57 -11.37 -2.07
C LYS A 24 -17.94 -12.71 -1.42
N LEU A 25 -17.45 -13.83 -1.96
CA LEU A 25 -17.73 -15.18 -1.44
C LEU A 25 -17.18 -15.37 -0.01
N THR A 26 -16.04 -14.75 0.30
CA THR A 26 -15.43 -14.82 1.62
C THR A 26 -15.97 -13.77 2.59
N GLY A 27 -16.98 -12.98 2.17
CA GLY A 27 -17.69 -12.01 3.00
C GLY A 27 -16.96 -10.69 3.21
N TRP A 28 -15.94 -10.37 2.38
CA TRP A 28 -15.29 -9.08 2.43
C TRP A 28 -16.12 -7.99 1.75
N LYS A 29 -16.20 -6.85 2.40
CA LYS A 29 -16.78 -5.62 1.86
C LYS A 29 -15.64 -4.69 1.45
N ILE A 30 -15.73 -4.14 0.23
CA ILE A 30 -14.74 -3.21 -0.30
C ILE A 30 -15.40 -1.86 -0.47
N GLU A 31 -14.79 -0.83 0.11
CA GLU A 31 -15.36 0.51 0.18
C GLU A 31 -14.39 1.56 -0.38
N GLY A 32 -14.95 2.70 -0.76
CA GLY A 32 -14.21 3.83 -1.29
C GLY A 32 -13.85 3.69 -2.76
N SER A 33 -13.34 4.75 -3.30
CA SER A 33 -12.81 4.85 -4.66
C SER A 33 -11.62 5.80 -4.66
N LEU A 34 -10.72 5.65 -5.62
CA LEU A 34 -9.60 6.56 -5.76
C LEU A 34 -10.11 7.90 -6.30
N PRO A 35 -9.99 8.99 -5.55
CA PRO A 35 -10.37 10.31 -6.08
C PRO A 35 -9.38 10.79 -7.14
N PRO A 36 -9.76 11.76 -8.00
CA PRO A 36 -8.94 12.20 -9.13
C PRO A 36 -7.54 12.68 -8.75
N ASP A 37 -7.39 13.35 -7.63
CA ASP A 37 -6.10 13.82 -7.09
C ASP A 37 -5.24 12.70 -6.49
N GLY A 38 -5.82 11.53 -6.21
CA GLY A 38 -5.13 10.33 -5.72
C GLY A 38 -4.47 9.49 -6.81
N THR A 39 -4.61 9.83 -8.10
CA THR A 39 -4.07 9.02 -9.22
C THR A 39 -2.56 8.87 -9.17
N ARG A 40 -1.85 9.77 -8.51
CA ARG A 40 -0.43 9.66 -8.15
C ARG A 40 -0.30 9.93 -6.66
N SER A 41 -0.09 8.89 -5.87
CA SER A 41 -0.14 9.00 -4.41
C SER A 41 0.78 8.00 -3.71
N VAL A 42 1.12 8.30 -2.46
CA VAL A 42 1.59 7.29 -1.52
C VAL A 42 0.36 6.67 -0.86
N LEU A 43 0.21 5.36 -1.00
CA LEU A 43 -0.88 4.62 -0.41
C LEU A 43 -0.36 3.91 0.83
N ILE A 44 -0.75 4.36 2.01
CA ILE A 44 -0.39 3.64 3.24
C ILE A 44 -1.42 2.54 3.50
N ALA A 45 -0.91 1.32 3.75
CA ALA A 45 -1.72 0.15 4.00
C ALA A 45 -1.48 -0.36 5.42
N ALA A 46 -2.46 -0.14 6.28
CA ALA A 46 -2.44 -0.59 7.67
C ALA A 46 -3.82 -1.13 8.09
N PRO A 47 -3.91 -1.98 9.09
CA PRO A 47 -2.85 -2.72 9.78
C PRO A 47 -2.08 -3.70 8.89
N HIS A 48 -0.74 -3.84 9.12
CA HIS A 48 0.09 -4.81 8.40
C HIS A 48 0.68 -5.84 9.39
N THR A 49 -0.05 -6.92 9.60
CA THR A 49 0.23 -7.89 10.68
C THR A 49 0.40 -9.33 10.20
N SER A 50 0.26 -9.59 8.89
CA SER A 50 0.27 -10.95 8.34
C SER A 50 0.89 -11.02 6.94
N ASN A 51 1.35 -12.22 6.55
CA ASN A 51 1.70 -12.51 5.15
C ASN A 51 0.48 -12.49 4.21
N TRP A 52 -0.72 -12.68 4.75
CA TRP A 52 -1.96 -12.64 4.00
C TRP A 52 -2.34 -11.23 3.54
N ASP A 53 -1.76 -10.19 4.14
CA ASP A 53 -2.07 -8.82 3.78
C ASP A 53 -1.71 -8.52 2.33
N LEU A 54 -0.60 -9.07 1.81
CA LEU A 54 -0.21 -8.86 0.41
C LEU A 54 -1.21 -9.45 -0.60
N PRO A 55 -1.61 -10.74 -0.52
CA PRO A 55 -2.65 -11.28 -1.41
C PRO A 55 -3.96 -10.48 -1.34
N TYR A 56 -4.42 -10.13 -0.15
CA TYR A 56 -5.64 -9.33 -0.01
C TYR A 56 -5.47 -7.91 -0.56
N THR A 57 -4.34 -7.26 -0.31
CA THR A 57 -4.05 -5.93 -0.89
C THR A 57 -4.09 -5.96 -2.43
N LEU A 58 -3.53 -7.00 -3.06
CA LEU A 58 -3.61 -7.16 -4.51
C LEU A 58 -5.06 -7.34 -4.98
N MET A 59 -5.83 -8.21 -4.32
CA MET A 59 -7.25 -8.41 -4.67
C MET A 59 -8.08 -7.13 -4.50
N VAL A 60 -7.86 -6.37 -3.43
CA VAL A 60 -8.51 -5.07 -3.21
C VAL A 60 -8.10 -4.08 -4.29
N ALA A 61 -6.80 -4.02 -4.64
CA ALA A 61 -6.30 -3.15 -5.69
C ALA A 61 -6.97 -3.44 -7.05
N PHE A 62 -7.10 -4.73 -7.43
CA PHE A 62 -7.83 -5.12 -8.63
C PHE A 62 -9.31 -4.73 -8.57
N SER A 63 -9.96 -4.92 -7.43
CA SER A 63 -11.38 -4.58 -7.24
C SER A 63 -11.65 -3.09 -7.39
N LEU A 64 -10.70 -2.25 -6.94
CA LEU A 64 -10.78 -0.79 -7.00
C LEU A 64 -10.09 -0.16 -8.23
N ASN A 65 -9.61 -0.99 -9.18
CA ASN A 65 -8.85 -0.55 -10.37
C ASN A 65 -7.61 0.30 -10.05
N LEU A 66 -6.91 -0.02 -8.98
CA LEU A 66 -5.67 0.66 -8.61
C LEU A 66 -4.48 0.08 -9.39
N ASN A 67 -3.52 0.93 -9.74
CA ASN A 67 -2.23 0.51 -10.31
C ASN A 67 -1.15 0.64 -9.25
N ILE A 68 -1.09 -0.33 -8.35
CA ILE A 68 -0.20 -0.27 -7.19
C ILE A 68 1.22 -0.76 -7.50
N ARG A 69 2.16 -0.15 -6.81
CA ARG A 69 3.53 -0.63 -6.64
C ARG A 69 3.80 -0.72 -5.15
N TRP A 70 4.31 -1.84 -4.68
CA TRP A 70 4.53 -2.08 -3.26
C TRP A 70 5.99 -2.34 -2.95
N MET A 71 6.46 -1.83 -1.83
CA MET A 71 7.85 -1.95 -1.39
C MET A 71 8.04 -3.23 -0.58
N GLY A 72 8.97 -4.08 -0.99
CA GLY A 72 9.27 -5.33 -0.31
C GLY A 72 10.75 -5.51 -0.01
N LYS A 73 11.08 -6.33 1.01
CA LYS A 73 12.46 -6.67 1.36
C LYS A 73 13.17 -7.29 0.14
N ALA A 74 14.38 -6.84 -0.19
CA ALA A 74 15.13 -7.31 -1.36
C ALA A 74 15.26 -8.85 -1.44
N SER A 75 15.26 -9.56 -0.30
CA SER A 75 15.37 -11.03 -0.26
C SER A 75 14.22 -11.77 -0.94
N ILE A 76 13.00 -11.22 -0.99
CA ILE A 76 11.85 -11.87 -1.64
C ILE A 76 11.88 -11.77 -3.16
N PHE A 77 12.79 -10.95 -3.69
CA PHE A 77 12.98 -10.76 -5.14
C PHE A 77 14.11 -11.61 -5.73
N ARG A 78 14.63 -12.58 -4.95
CA ARG A 78 15.62 -13.55 -5.41
C ARG A 78 14.97 -14.68 -6.22
N PHE A 79 15.77 -15.36 -7.03
CA PHE A 79 15.36 -16.58 -7.74
C PHE A 79 14.82 -17.64 -6.73
N PRO A 80 13.73 -18.37 -7.10
CA PRO A 80 13.02 -18.37 -8.38
C PRO A 80 11.86 -17.33 -8.44
N PHE A 81 11.45 -16.72 -7.35
CA PHE A 81 10.21 -15.92 -7.28
C PHE A 81 10.36 -14.44 -7.64
N GLY A 82 11.60 -13.96 -7.80
CA GLY A 82 11.87 -12.53 -7.98
C GLY A 82 11.19 -11.89 -9.20
N GLY A 83 11.08 -12.63 -10.31
CA GLY A 83 10.36 -12.17 -11.49
C GLY A 83 8.86 -11.98 -11.25
N VAL A 84 8.25 -12.96 -10.58
CA VAL A 84 6.82 -12.91 -10.22
C VAL A 84 6.54 -11.76 -9.27
N MET A 85 7.37 -11.57 -8.25
CA MET A 85 7.19 -10.47 -7.28
C MET A 85 7.26 -9.09 -7.95
N ARG A 86 8.19 -8.89 -8.89
CA ARG A 86 8.27 -7.65 -9.69
C ARG A 86 7.06 -7.48 -10.59
N TRP A 87 6.62 -8.56 -11.25
CA TRP A 87 5.43 -8.52 -12.10
C TRP A 87 4.17 -8.19 -11.31
N LEU A 88 4.05 -8.66 -10.06
CA LEU A 88 3.00 -8.28 -9.12
C LEU A 88 3.12 -6.83 -8.60
N GLY A 89 3.99 -6.01 -9.15
CA GLY A 89 4.17 -4.61 -8.78
C GLY A 89 5.18 -4.38 -7.66
N GLY A 90 5.91 -5.39 -7.25
CA GLY A 90 6.89 -5.30 -6.17
C GLY A 90 8.15 -4.54 -6.55
N ILE A 91 8.62 -3.67 -5.66
CA ILE A 91 9.87 -2.92 -5.73
C ILE A 91 10.80 -3.43 -4.63
N PRO A 92 11.98 -3.97 -4.96
CA PRO A 92 12.92 -4.41 -3.95
C PRO A 92 13.52 -3.22 -3.21
N VAL A 93 13.51 -3.30 -1.87
CA VAL A 93 14.10 -2.29 -0.99
C VAL A 93 15.27 -2.91 -0.23
N ASP A 94 16.43 -2.30 -0.38
CA ASP A 94 17.58 -2.56 0.46
C ASP A 94 17.54 -1.63 1.68
N ARG A 95 17.16 -2.17 2.80
CA ARG A 95 17.00 -1.42 4.06
C ARG A 95 18.33 -0.99 4.68
N SER A 96 19.46 -1.51 4.19
CA SER A 96 20.79 -1.09 4.64
C SER A 96 21.22 0.26 4.03
N LYS A 97 20.57 0.68 2.94
CA LYS A 97 20.84 1.91 2.18
C LYS A 97 19.71 2.93 2.33
N SER A 98 19.28 3.19 3.56
CA SER A 98 18.10 4.02 3.85
C SER A 98 18.23 5.49 3.42
N ASN A 99 19.43 6.04 3.36
CA ASN A 99 19.65 7.48 3.17
C ASN A 99 19.17 8.04 1.82
N ASN A 100 19.03 7.19 0.78
CA ASN A 100 18.56 7.64 -0.53
C ASN A 100 17.19 7.06 -0.90
N LEU A 101 16.57 6.26 0.00
CA LEU A 101 15.33 5.56 -0.34
C LEU A 101 14.15 6.51 -0.48
N VAL A 102 14.07 7.52 0.38
CA VAL A 102 12.98 8.52 0.36
C VAL A 102 13.04 9.30 -0.94
N SER A 103 14.17 9.94 -1.25
CA SER A 103 14.32 10.75 -2.47
C SER A 103 14.17 9.90 -3.75
N ALA A 104 14.75 8.70 -3.81
CA ALA A 104 14.60 7.81 -4.95
C ALA A 104 13.13 7.36 -5.15
N SER A 105 12.40 7.15 -4.06
CA SER A 105 10.97 6.81 -4.12
C SER A 105 10.11 8.00 -4.52
N ALA A 106 10.43 9.20 -4.01
CA ALA A 106 9.77 10.44 -4.39
C ALA A 106 9.98 10.76 -5.87
N ASP A 107 11.21 10.60 -6.38
CA ASP A 107 11.51 10.76 -7.81
C ASP A 107 10.77 9.72 -8.67
N SER A 108 10.73 8.47 -8.23
CA SER A 108 9.98 7.43 -8.92
C SER A 108 8.48 7.75 -8.97
N LEU A 109 7.92 8.24 -7.86
CA LEU A 109 6.52 8.65 -7.80
C LEU A 109 6.24 9.86 -8.68
N ARG A 110 7.12 10.88 -8.65
CA ARG A 110 7.00 12.13 -9.42
C ARG A 110 7.03 11.90 -10.93
N ASN A 111 7.90 10.98 -11.38
CA ASN A 111 8.14 10.70 -12.80
C ASN A 111 7.35 9.50 -13.33
N ALA A 112 6.56 8.83 -12.50
CA ALA A 112 5.76 7.69 -12.92
C ALA A 112 4.63 8.09 -13.88
N PRO A 113 4.30 7.26 -14.88
CA PRO A 113 3.05 7.42 -15.63
C PRO A 113 1.85 7.24 -14.69
N GLN A 114 0.77 7.96 -14.94
CA GLN A 114 -0.46 7.80 -14.16
C GLN A 114 -1.37 6.72 -14.77
N PRO A 115 -2.15 6.00 -13.96
CA PRO A 115 -2.17 6.05 -12.49
C PRO A 115 -0.98 5.32 -11.85
N PHE A 116 -0.55 5.77 -10.67
CA PHE A 116 0.55 5.15 -9.91
C PHE A 116 0.36 5.35 -8.42
N GLN A 117 0.16 4.29 -7.65
CA GLN A 117 0.06 4.32 -6.20
C GLN A 117 1.21 3.53 -5.57
N LEU A 118 2.07 4.21 -4.82
CA LEU A 118 3.17 3.57 -4.09
C LEU A 118 2.69 3.10 -2.73
N VAL A 119 2.53 1.79 -2.57
CA VAL A 119 2.06 1.18 -1.32
C VAL A 119 3.20 1.03 -0.32
N VAL A 120 3.03 1.62 0.86
CA VAL A 120 4.00 1.57 1.96
C VAL A 120 3.28 1.21 3.26
N PRO A 121 3.59 0.06 3.90
CA PRO A 121 3.11 -0.23 5.23
C PRO A 121 3.87 0.63 6.26
N PRO A 122 3.18 1.49 7.03
CA PRO A 122 3.85 2.45 7.92
C PRO A 122 4.57 1.77 9.09
N GLU A 123 4.09 0.62 9.55
CA GLU A 123 4.74 -0.16 10.61
C GLU A 123 6.13 -0.67 10.17
N GLY A 124 6.32 -0.92 8.88
CA GLY A 124 7.55 -1.48 8.31
C GLY A 124 7.90 -2.90 8.78
N THR A 125 7.01 -3.53 9.54
CA THR A 125 7.11 -4.90 10.08
C THR A 125 5.70 -5.48 10.24
N ARG A 126 5.59 -6.79 10.44
CA ARG A 126 4.33 -7.48 10.79
C ARG A 126 4.26 -7.87 12.27
N SER A 127 5.35 -7.64 12.98
CA SER A 127 5.40 -7.80 14.43
C SER A 127 4.94 -6.53 15.11
N LYS A 128 4.52 -6.64 16.37
CA LYS A 128 4.11 -5.48 17.16
C LYS A 128 5.19 -4.39 17.15
N THR A 129 4.79 -3.17 16.83
CA THR A 129 5.65 -1.98 16.91
C THR A 129 4.84 -0.79 17.39
N ARG A 130 5.42 0.00 18.27
CA ARG A 130 4.84 1.26 18.77
C ARG A 130 5.17 2.44 17.85
N TYR A 131 6.18 2.27 16.99
CA TYR A 131 6.69 3.36 16.17
C TYR A 131 6.40 3.12 14.70
N TRP A 132 5.60 3.98 14.12
CA TRP A 132 5.41 4.04 12.69
C TRP A 132 6.57 4.75 12.02
N LYS A 133 7.04 4.21 10.92
CA LYS A 133 8.10 4.82 10.11
C LYS A 133 7.53 5.98 9.30
N THR A 134 8.18 7.12 9.37
CA THR A 134 7.77 8.34 8.67
C THR A 134 8.23 8.41 7.22
N GLY A 135 8.91 7.37 6.71
CA GLY A 135 9.43 7.37 5.33
C GLY A 135 8.36 7.62 4.26
N PHE A 136 7.17 7.06 4.42
CA PHE A 136 6.04 7.30 3.50
C PHE A 136 5.62 8.77 3.47
N TYR A 137 5.65 9.44 4.62
CA TYR A 137 5.31 10.84 4.78
C TYR A 137 6.28 11.75 4.01
N TYR A 138 7.58 11.52 4.21
CA TYR A 138 8.61 12.30 3.51
C TYR A 138 8.63 12.02 2.00
N ILE A 139 8.33 10.77 1.56
CA ILE A 139 8.14 10.46 0.13
C ILE A 139 7.00 11.31 -0.44
N ALA A 140 5.85 11.36 0.24
CA ALA A 140 4.70 12.12 -0.20
C ALA A 140 5.00 13.63 -0.23
N LEU A 141 5.61 14.15 0.83
CA LEU A 141 5.97 15.56 0.95
C LEU A 141 6.95 15.99 -0.15
N GLU A 142 8.04 15.22 -0.36
CA GLU A 142 9.05 15.51 -1.37
C GLU A 142 8.50 15.35 -2.80
N ALA A 143 7.64 14.37 -3.03
CA ALA A 143 6.99 14.17 -4.32
C ALA A 143 5.85 15.17 -4.60
N LYS A 144 5.44 15.99 -3.61
CA LYS A 144 4.23 16.83 -3.65
C LYS A 144 3.00 16.02 -4.03
N ALA A 145 2.90 14.82 -3.48
CA ALA A 145 1.83 13.89 -3.74
C ALA A 145 0.98 13.67 -2.47
N PRO A 146 -0.32 13.41 -2.59
CA PRO A 146 -1.15 13.09 -1.45
C PRO A 146 -0.84 11.69 -0.89
N ILE A 147 -1.26 11.47 0.34
CA ILE A 147 -1.31 10.17 0.99
C ILE A 147 -2.75 9.66 0.94
N VAL A 148 -2.95 8.46 0.42
CA VAL A 148 -4.23 7.76 0.46
C VAL A 148 -4.18 6.75 1.61
N MET A 149 -5.15 6.83 2.52
CA MET A 149 -5.20 5.96 3.69
C MET A 149 -5.99 4.69 3.36
N ALA A 150 -5.31 3.63 2.90
CA ALA A 150 -5.94 2.34 2.68
C ALA A 150 -5.93 1.49 3.95
N TYR A 151 -7.01 0.77 4.19
CA TYR A 151 -7.17 -0.05 5.38
C TYR A 151 -7.64 -1.46 5.08
N MET A 152 -7.35 -2.37 6.00
CA MET A 152 -7.81 -3.76 5.97
C MET A 152 -8.17 -4.23 7.38
N ASP A 153 -9.46 -4.33 7.65
CA ASP A 153 -9.99 -4.80 8.93
C ASP A 153 -10.48 -6.24 8.83
N TYR A 154 -9.70 -7.14 9.38
CA TYR A 154 -10.02 -8.56 9.39
C TYR A 154 -11.18 -8.91 10.32
N SER A 155 -11.40 -8.13 11.36
CA SER A 155 -12.49 -8.39 12.33
C SER A 155 -13.87 -8.16 11.73
N ARG A 156 -13.97 -7.16 10.86
CA ARG A 156 -15.20 -6.79 10.14
C ARG A 156 -15.22 -7.30 8.70
N LYS A 157 -14.13 -7.90 8.22
CA LYS A 157 -13.89 -8.23 6.81
C LYS A 157 -14.18 -7.03 5.91
N LEU A 158 -13.59 -5.90 6.25
CA LEU A 158 -13.77 -4.62 5.59
C LEU A 158 -12.42 -4.10 5.11
N SER A 159 -12.35 -3.69 3.86
CA SER A 159 -11.16 -3.08 3.30
C SER A 159 -11.52 -2.00 2.29
N GLY A 160 -10.62 -1.06 2.08
CA GLY A 160 -10.88 0.00 1.11
C GLY A 160 -9.94 1.17 1.21
N LEU A 161 -10.40 2.28 0.64
CA LEU A 161 -9.71 3.57 0.66
C LEU A 161 -10.45 4.53 1.59
N GLY A 162 -9.72 5.07 2.54
CA GLY A 162 -10.15 6.17 3.39
C GLY A 162 -9.87 7.52 2.73
N PRO A 163 -9.87 8.60 3.52
CA PRO A 163 -9.66 9.94 3.02
C PRO A 163 -8.25 10.13 2.42
N ILE A 164 -8.14 11.12 1.54
CA ILE A 164 -6.87 11.66 1.11
C ILE A 164 -6.33 12.59 2.19
N PHE A 165 -5.05 12.48 2.45
CA PHE A 165 -4.32 13.32 3.37
C PHE A 165 -3.20 14.06 2.63
N HIS A 166 -3.15 15.38 2.77
CA HIS A 166 -2.10 16.23 2.21
C HIS A 166 -1.11 16.58 3.30
N PRO A 167 0.16 16.11 3.21
CA PRO A 167 1.17 16.45 4.21
C PRO A 167 1.34 17.96 4.37
N THR A 168 1.27 18.46 5.60
CA THR A 168 1.40 19.90 5.90
C THR A 168 2.84 20.33 6.13
N GLY A 169 3.72 19.38 6.45
CA GLY A 169 5.08 19.62 6.92
C GLY A 169 5.24 19.51 8.44
N ASP A 170 4.14 19.59 9.20
CA ASP A 170 4.13 19.30 10.62
C ASP A 170 3.97 17.79 10.84
N VAL A 171 5.09 17.09 10.89
CA VAL A 171 5.14 15.62 10.95
C VAL A 171 4.45 15.09 12.20
N GLU A 172 4.58 15.76 13.33
CA GLU A 172 4.04 15.28 14.61
C GLU A 172 2.52 15.32 14.59
N LYS A 173 1.96 16.44 14.20
CA LYS A 173 0.51 16.62 14.06
C LYS A 173 -0.07 15.71 12.99
N ASP A 174 0.52 15.70 11.81
CA ASP A 174 0.06 14.90 10.68
C ASP A 174 0.06 13.40 10.99
N MET A 175 1.10 12.92 11.69
CA MET A 175 1.17 11.52 12.12
C MET A 175 0.14 11.17 13.20
N ALA A 176 -0.20 12.11 14.09
CA ALA A 176 -1.26 11.91 15.06
C ALA A 176 -2.62 11.76 14.37
N ASP A 177 -2.94 12.62 13.39
CA ASP A 177 -4.17 12.57 12.63
C ASP A 177 -4.28 11.27 11.81
N ILE A 178 -3.20 10.87 11.14
CA ILE A 178 -3.13 9.61 10.39
C ILE A 178 -3.35 8.41 11.32
N LYS A 179 -2.68 8.34 12.46
CA LYS A 179 -2.84 7.25 13.44
C LYS A 179 -4.26 7.20 14.01
N ALA A 180 -4.87 8.34 14.30
CA ALA A 180 -6.25 8.41 14.78
C ALA A 180 -7.24 7.76 13.79
N PHE A 181 -7.04 7.94 12.49
CA PHE A 181 -7.84 7.25 11.47
C PHE A 181 -7.70 5.72 11.57
N TYR A 182 -6.50 5.21 11.84
CA TYR A 182 -6.26 3.76 11.88
C TYR A 182 -6.62 3.08 13.20
N ALA A 183 -6.79 3.82 14.28
CA ALA A 183 -7.05 3.28 15.61
C ALA A 183 -8.21 2.26 15.70
N PRO A 184 -9.35 2.40 14.98
CA PRO A 184 -10.46 1.45 15.06
C PRO A 184 -10.25 0.14 14.27
N PHE A 185 -9.23 0.04 13.41
CA PHE A 185 -9.05 -1.14 12.55
C PHE A 185 -8.24 -2.25 13.21
N LYS A 186 -8.56 -3.51 12.89
CA LYS A 186 -7.89 -4.68 13.44
C LYS A 186 -7.25 -5.53 12.35
N GLY A 187 -5.95 -5.72 12.44
CA GLY A 187 -5.21 -6.62 11.56
C GLY A 187 -5.59 -8.10 11.79
N LYS A 188 -5.10 -8.99 10.91
CA LYS A 188 -5.29 -10.44 11.04
C LYS A 188 -4.76 -10.96 12.38
N ASN A 189 -3.61 -10.47 12.83
CA ASN A 189 -3.05 -10.69 14.14
C ASN A 189 -3.22 -9.39 14.94
N ALA A 190 -4.39 -9.18 15.52
CA ALA A 190 -4.79 -7.91 16.14
C ALA A 190 -3.82 -7.44 17.23
N GLN A 191 -3.21 -8.38 17.97
CA GLN A 191 -2.23 -8.09 19.03
C GLN A 191 -0.92 -7.45 18.49
N ASN A 192 -0.68 -7.55 17.19
CA ASN A 192 0.52 -7.00 16.53
C ASN A 192 0.32 -5.57 15.99
N PHE A 193 -0.87 -5.00 16.15
CA PHE A 193 -1.18 -3.66 15.67
C PHE A 193 -1.45 -2.70 16.82
N GLU A 194 -0.82 -1.52 16.72
CA GLU A 194 -1.04 -0.37 17.61
C GLU A 194 -0.87 0.90 16.74
N ALA A 195 -1.92 1.74 16.67
CA ALA A 195 -1.90 2.99 15.91
C ALA A 195 -1.37 4.16 16.73
#